data_26ab7a4f72067725d149e5b9ba38c495
#
_entry.id   26ab7a4f72067725d149e5b9ba38c495
#
_cell.length_a   1.000
_cell.length_b   1.000
_cell.length_c   1.000
_cell.angle_alpha   90.00
_cell.angle_beta   90.00
_cell.angle_gamma   90.00
#
_symmetry.space_group_name_H-M   'P 1'
#
loop_
_entity.id
_entity.type
_entity.pdbx_description
1 polymer ?
#
loop_
_entity_poly.entity_id
_entity_poly.type
_entity_poly.pdbx_seq_one_letter_code
_entity_poly.pdbx_strand_id
1 'polypeptide(L)'
;LKPGEDYQKLEKCIHIGILNFTMFEDEEYYSCFHFWSDQGRKMYSDKVEIHTLELPKLAKYEYPETELLKWLQFINAETKEEFEMAAENGL
;
A
#
# COMPACT_ATOMS: atom_id res chain seq x y z
N LEU A 1 2.56 14.42 -27.90
CA LEU A 1 2.57 15.23 -26.69
C LEU A 1 3.80 16.12 -26.66
N LYS A 2 3.60 17.36 -26.32
CA LYS A 2 4.71 18.31 -26.18
C LYS A 2 5.25 18.22 -24.76
N PRO A 3 6.56 18.06 -24.58
CA PRO A 3 7.14 18.03 -23.25
C PRO A 3 6.80 19.31 -22.47
N GLY A 4 6.37 19.15 -21.25
CA GLY A 4 6.07 20.26 -20.37
C GLY A 4 4.67 20.79 -20.44
N GLU A 5 4.01 20.76 -21.58
CA GLU A 5 2.63 21.23 -21.69
C GLU A 5 1.65 20.18 -21.24
N ASP A 6 1.88 18.93 -21.63
CA ASP A 6 0.93 17.86 -21.35
C ASP A 6 1.13 17.23 -19.97
N TYR A 7 2.29 17.43 -19.37
CA TYR A 7 2.57 16.90 -18.04
C TYR A 7 1.54 17.41 -17.00
N GLN A 8 1.17 18.68 -17.10
CA GLN A 8 0.22 19.27 -16.15
C GLN A 8 -1.19 18.70 -16.32
N LYS A 9 -1.46 18.11 -17.46
CA LYS A 9 -2.77 17.53 -17.76
C LYS A 9 -2.85 16.06 -17.43
N LEU A 10 -1.73 15.42 -17.09
CA LEU A 10 -1.73 14.01 -16.73
C LEU A 10 -2.49 13.79 -15.43
N GLU A 11 -3.31 12.77 -15.42
CA GLU A 11 -4.02 12.39 -14.22
C GLU A 11 -3.06 11.70 -13.26
N LYS A 12 -3.33 11.87 -11.98
CA LYS A 12 -2.56 11.21 -10.93
C LYS A 12 -2.81 9.71 -10.99
N CYS A 13 -1.73 8.95 -10.99
CA CYS A 13 -1.80 7.49 -11.00
C CYS A 13 -1.41 6.98 -9.62
N ILE A 14 -2.31 6.28 -8.95
CA ILE A 14 -2.09 5.75 -7.61
C ILE A 14 -2.21 4.25 -7.65
N HIS A 15 -1.15 3.56 -7.24
CA HIS A 15 -1.16 2.11 -7.08
C HIS A 15 -1.24 1.80 -5.59
N ILE A 16 -2.23 0.99 -5.20
CA ILE A 16 -2.41 0.59 -3.80
C ILE A 16 -2.17 -0.91 -3.70
N GLY A 17 -1.13 -1.29 -2.95
CA GLY A 17 -0.82 -2.69 -2.71
C GLY A 17 -1.15 -3.07 -1.28
N ILE A 18 -2.07 -4.02 -1.12
CA ILE A 18 -2.40 -4.57 0.19
C ILE A 18 -1.59 -5.85 0.33
N LEU A 19 -0.62 -5.85 1.24
CA LEU A 19 0.38 -6.91 1.35
C LEU A 19 0.03 -7.86 2.47
N ASN A 20 0.07 -9.15 2.16
CA ASN A 20 -0.15 -10.22 3.11
C ASN A 20 1.18 -10.72 3.70
N PHE A 21 2.18 -9.88 3.66
CA PHE A 21 3.50 -10.17 4.21
C PHE A 21 4.14 -8.87 4.67
N THR A 22 5.18 -8.99 5.51
CA THR A 22 5.93 -7.83 5.97
C THR A 22 7.04 -7.54 4.98
N MET A 23 6.99 -6.38 4.34
CA MET A 23 7.96 -5.98 3.33
C MET A 23 9.06 -5.11 3.91
N PHE A 24 8.72 -4.25 4.89
CA PHE A 24 9.67 -3.32 5.48
C PHE A 24 9.86 -3.62 6.97
N GLU A 25 11.04 -3.29 7.48
CA GLU A 25 11.37 -3.58 8.87
C GLU A 25 10.79 -2.59 9.88
N ASP A 26 10.33 -1.44 9.44
CA ASP A 26 9.77 -0.45 10.34
C ASP A 26 8.42 -0.90 10.92
N GLU A 27 7.88 -0.10 11.85
CA GLU A 27 6.63 -0.44 12.52
C GLU A 27 5.40 0.10 11.82
N GLU A 28 5.58 0.83 10.73
CA GLU A 28 4.46 1.45 10.01
C GLU A 28 3.80 0.45 9.08
N TYR A 29 2.46 0.35 9.19
CA TYR A 29 1.71 -0.52 8.28
C TYR A 29 1.44 0.16 6.94
N TYR A 30 1.44 1.48 6.90
CA TYR A 30 1.16 2.26 5.70
C TYR A 30 2.42 2.98 5.25
N SER A 31 2.71 2.90 3.95
CA SER A 31 3.83 3.64 3.35
C SER A 31 3.40 4.20 2.00
N CYS A 32 3.94 5.35 1.68
CA CYS A 32 3.68 6.00 0.40
C CYS A 32 5.01 6.29 -0.28
N PHE A 33 5.13 5.91 -1.53
CA PHE A 33 6.38 6.04 -2.28
C PHE A 33 6.16 6.81 -3.56
N HIS A 34 7.21 7.50 -3.98
CA HIS A 34 7.30 8.13 -5.29
C HIS A 34 8.55 7.62 -5.98
N PHE A 35 8.61 7.76 -7.29
CA PHE A 35 9.80 7.35 -8.03
C PHE A 35 10.84 8.46 -8.00
N TRP A 36 12.07 8.10 -7.69
CA TRP A 36 13.20 9.01 -7.64
C TRP A 36 14.30 8.51 -8.57
N SER A 37 15.14 9.44 -9.05
CA SER A 37 16.30 9.03 -9.82
C SER A 37 17.26 8.23 -8.95
N ASP A 38 18.12 7.43 -9.61
CA ASP A 38 19.10 6.65 -8.87
C ASP A 38 20.02 7.50 -8.02
N GLN A 39 20.24 8.73 -8.41
CA GLN A 39 21.07 9.66 -7.67
C GLN A 39 20.33 10.24 -6.46
N GLY A 40 19.03 9.96 -6.33
CA GLY A 40 18.22 10.43 -5.20
C GLY A 40 17.94 11.91 -5.18
N ARG A 41 18.10 12.59 -6.30
CA ARG A 41 17.95 14.05 -6.38
C ARG A 41 16.73 14.54 -7.12
N LYS A 42 16.12 13.69 -7.93
CA LYS A 42 14.96 14.09 -8.73
C LYS A 42 13.82 13.14 -8.53
N MET A 43 12.67 13.67 -8.18
CA MET A 43 11.45 12.89 -8.17
C MET A 43 10.95 12.79 -9.61
N TYR A 44 10.60 11.57 -10.04
CA TYR A 44 10.10 11.35 -11.39
C TYR A 44 8.86 12.20 -11.67
N SER A 45 7.90 12.11 -10.75
CA SER A 45 6.62 12.81 -10.93
C SER A 45 5.83 12.76 -9.63
N ASP A 46 5.12 13.83 -9.32
CA ASP A 46 4.16 13.82 -8.23
C ASP A 46 2.83 13.19 -8.67
N LYS A 47 2.73 12.80 -9.95
CA LYS A 47 1.53 12.15 -10.50
C LYS A 47 1.55 10.64 -10.35
N VAL A 48 2.65 10.05 -9.90
CA VAL A 48 2.75 8.60 -9.72
C VAL A 48 3.09 8.31 -8.27
N GLU A 49 2.22 7.56 -7.61
CA GLU A 49 2.41 7.18 -6.21
C GLU A 49 2.16 5.69 -6.03
N ILE A 50 2.92 5.07 -5.14
CA ILE A 50 2.69 3.69 -4.74
C ILE A 50 2.44 3.70 -3.24
N HIS A 51 1.28 3.20 -2.84
CA HIS A 51 0.91 3.07 -1.44
C HIS A 51 0.93 1.59 -1.06
N THR A 52 1.56 1.25 0.05
CA THR A 52 1.59 -0.13 0.53
C THR A 52 0.97 -0.20 1.92
N LEU A 53 0.22 -1.28 2.14
CA LEU A 53 -0.46 -1.53 3.40
C LEU A 53 -0.11 -2.95 3.82
N GLU A 54 0.64 -3.07 4.91
CA GLU A 54 1.15 -4.36 5.38
C GLU A 54 0.27 -4.92 6.48
N LEU A 55 -0.57 -5.88 6.11
CA LEU A 55 -1.55 -6.46 7.04
C LEU A 55 -0.93 -7.14 8.25
N PRO A 56 0.18 -7.89 8.15
CA PRO A 56 0.74 -8.55 9.33
C PRO A 56 1.12 -7.61 10.47
N LYS A 57 1.43 -6.36 10.17
CA LYS A 57 1.79 -5.40 11.21
C LYS A 57 0.61 -4.99 12.08
N LEU A 58 -0.61 -5.13 11.58
CA LEU A 58 -1.82 -4.77 12.34
C LEU A 58 -1.98 -5.61 13.60
N ALA A 59 -1.55 -6.86 13.58
CA ALA A 59 -1.62 -7.75 14.73
C ALA A 59 -0.41 -7.61 15.65
N LYS A 60 0.69 -7.06 15.16
CA LYS A 60 1.95 -7.01 15.89
C LYS A 60 2.13 -5.74 16.71
N TYR A 61 1.57 -4.64 16.24
CA TYR A 61 1.74 -3.33 16.87
C TYR A 61 0.37 -2.67 17.11
N GLU A 62 0.36 -1.69 17.99
CA GLU A 62 -0.83 -0.87 18.23
C GLU A 62 -0.67 0.47 17.52
N TYR A 63 -1.77 0.97 16.97
CA TYR A 63 -1.77 2.22 16.22
C TYR A 63 -2.94 3.09 16.63
N PRO A 64 -2.83 4.43 16.45
CA PRO A 64 -3.98 5.31 16.62
C PRO A 64 -5.12 4.86 15.71
N GLU A 65 -6.34 4.86 16.24
CA GLU A 65 -7.49 4.40 15.49
C GLU A 65 -7.89 5.42 14.43
N THR A 66 -7.93 4.98 13.18
CA THR A 66 -8.33 5.79 12.04
C THR A 66 -9.32 5.01 11.20
N GLU A 67 -10.01 5.69 10.29
CA GLU A 67 -10.92 5.00 9.36
C GLU A 67 -10.16 3.99 8.50
N LEU A 68 -8.95 4.36 8.07
CA LEU A 68 -8.12 3.45 7.29
C LEU A 68 -7.79 2.19 8.08
N LEU A 69 -7.43 2.34 9.35
CA LEU A 69 -7.09 1.19 10.19
C LEU A 69 -8.29 0.26 10.37
N LYS A 70 -9.47 0.82 10.61
CA LYS A 70 -10.70 0.04 10.75
C LYS A 70 -10.99 -0.76 9.48
N TRP A 71 -10.86 -0.12 8.34
CA TRP A 71 -11.09 -0.76 7.05
C TRP A 71 -10.10 -1.91 6.81
N LEU A 72 -8.82 -1.68 7.12
CA LEU A 72 -7.78 -2.69 6.97
C LEU A 72 -7.99 -3.87 7.90
N GLN A 73 -8.43 -3.62 9.13
CA GLN A 73 -8.73 -4.69 10.08
C GLN A 73 -9.87 -5.55 9.57
N PHE A 74 -10.87 -4.93 8.98
CA PHE A 74 -11.99 -5.65 8.37
C PHE A 74 -11.50 -6.53 7.22
N ILE A 75 -10.68 -5.99 6.32
CA ILE A 75 -10.14 -6.74 5.19
C ILE A 75 -9.25 -7.88 5.68
N ASN A 76 -8.45 -7.64 6.70
CA ASN A 76 -7.57 -8.65 7.26
C ASN A 76 -8.35 -9.83 7.82
N ALA A 77 -9.46 -9.56 8.52
CA ALA A 77 -10.33 -10.59 9.06
C ALA A 77 -10.99 -11.40 7.94
N GLU A 78 -11.48 -10.72 6.90
CA GLU A 78 -12.08 -11.39 5.74
C GLU A 78 -11.09 -12.31 5.04
N THR A 79 -9.86 -11.83 4.87
CA THR A 79 -8.81 -12.61 4.20
C THR A 79 -8.48 -13.87 5.01
N LYS A 80 -8.43 -13.75 6.33
CA LYS A 80 -8.17 -14.92 7.20
C LYS A 80 -9.27 -15.93 7.13
N GLU A 81 -10.53 -15.48 7.13
CA GLU A 81 -11.66 -16.38 7.01
C GLU A 81 -11.64 -17.16 5.71
N GLU A 82 -11.37 -16.46 4.61
CA GLU A 82 -11.28 -17.12 3.31
C GLU A 82 -10.18 -18.16 3.28
N PHE A 83 -9.04 -17.85 3.87
CA PHE A 83 -7.92 -18.78 3.91
C PHE A 83 -8.26 -20.01 4.74
N GLU A 84 -8.88 -19.81 5.90
CA GLU A 84 -9.28 -20.92 6.77
C GLU A 84 -10.32 -21.82 6.10
N MET A 85 -11.29 -21.22 5.43
CA MET A 85 -12.30 -22.00 4.70
C MET A 85 -11.67 -22.81 3.58
N ALA A 86 -10.72 -22.23 2.85
CA ALA A 86 -10.02 -22.95 1.79
C ALA A 86 -9.25 -24.14 2.35
N ALA A 87 -8.60 -23.96 3.50
CA ALA A 87 -7.86 -25.04 4.16
C ALA A 87 -8.79 -26.15 4.61
N GLU A 88 -9.98 -25.81 5.16
CA GLU A 88 -10.98 -26.78 5.59
C GLU A 88 -11.52 -27.58 4.43
N ASN A 89 -11.59 -26.98 3.25
CA ASN A 89 -12.11 -27.64 2.05
C ASN A 89 -11.03 -28.40 1.27
N GLY A 90 -9.85 -28.54 1.83
CA GLY A 90 -8.77 -29.31 1.24
C GLY A 90 -7.99 -28.60 0.15
N LEU A 91 -8.03 -27.30 0.15
CA LEU A 91 -7.31 -26.50 -0.86
C LEU A 91 -5.92 -26.10 -0.36
#